data_6707ccbe6a83cd08267ce63397b4c12a
#
_entry.id   6707ccbe6a83cd08267ce63397b4c12a
#
_cell.length_a   1.000
_cell.length_b   1.000
_cell.length_c   1.000
_cell.angle_alpha   90.00
_cell.angle_beta   90.00
_cell.angle_gamma   90.00
#
_symmetry.space_group_name_H-M   'P 1'
#
loop_
_entity.id
_entity.type
_entity.pdbx_description
1 polymer ?
#
loop_
_entity_poly.entity_id
_entity_poly.type
_entity_poly.pdbx_seq_one_letter_code
_entity_poly.pdbx_strand_id
1 'polypeptide(L)'
;MKQPGAGQLRWMTALALALSASAPWAQGAENVAARHAGTPETLTDAAAPQQGTQPPAAAPEGSFSALPALLLQARALLPDQPEAAWRLLEPQTWHYAGSRDFDYLLGVAALDSHRASEAVMALERVLNNHPDDIPARTELVRAYLALDERQSAHEALQQLLQAQALPDDARQSIQRYLDIISRQPQATNRRWQLTANLTAGQDSNVNAGSTRSRWVIDDGQVLTPLAENRPQSSPFLELGLQFQHTLPLSDTLVWSNGLQGSQRLNTRQHPQDTGMLGASSGLAWTRGPHRLSAALNLQQMWLHGHRFRRASGVLAQWQFDPDPRHQLGLYAQLFRLDFDDQPLRDARRTVLGLTWAHALAGPGNTVFIANPYGGQESPRQPLPVLDFRLAGLRLGLQRDLGAGWRGNLGVQWEERRHRGPDPLFGRIRHDRQLDLRLSAEYPIGPRLLINPQLLHTRNHATLAPNDFRRTQLLVDVQYRW
;
A
#
# COMPACT_ATOMS: atom_id res chain seq x y z
N MET A 1 38.30 2.46 41.26
CA MET A 1 37.66 2.02 40.04
C MET A 1 36.17 2.10 40.25
N LYS A 2 35.46 3.08 39.64
CA LYS A 2 34.00 3.21 39.75
C LYS A 2 33.38 2.16 38.85
N GLN A 3 32.55 1.29 39.41
CA GLN A 3 31.73 0.32 38.65
C GLN A 3 30.84 1.11 37.64
N PRO A 4 30.73 0.66 36.40
CA PRO A 4 29.80 1.26 35.46
C PRO A 4 28.38 1.00 35.98
N GLY A 5 27.66 2.06 36.22
CA GLY A 5 26.34 2.03 36.85
C GLY A 5 25.32 1.22 36.01
N ALA A 6 24.45 0.50 36.72
CA ALA A 6 23.35 -0.32 36.24
C ALA A 6 22.38 0.34 35.21
N GLY A 7 22.56 1.64 34.96
CA GLY A 7 21.78 2.39 33.97
C GLY A 7 22.07 2.07 32.50
N GLN A 8 23.22 1.46 32.19
CA GLN A 8 23.59 1.21 30.77
C GLN A 8 22.93 -0.03 30.15
N LEU A 9 22.36 -0.95 30.93
CA LEU A 9 21.64 -2.12 30.43
C LEU A 9 20.18 -1.84 30.00
N ARG A 10 19.64 -0.66 30.36
CA ARG A 10 18.19 -0.35 30.26
C ARG A 10 17.63 -0.22 28.85
N TRP A 11 18.47 -0.07 27.82
CA TRP A 11 18.00 0.54 26.59
C TRP A 11 18.15 -0.33 25.32
N MET A 12 18.61 -1.54 25.45
CA MET A 12 18.98 -2.35 24.27
C MET A 12 17.80 -2.89 23.45
N THR A 13 16.59 -2.89 23.99
CA THR A 13 15.44 -3.60 23.41
C THR A 13 14.34 -2.72 22.77
N ALA A 14 14.22 -1.45 23.14
CA ALA A 14 13.16 -0.57 22.61
C ALA A 14 13.33 -0.19 21.12
N LEU A 15 14.45 -0.54 20.50
CA LEU A 15 14.89 0.02 19.21
C LEU A 15 14.35 -0.68 17.97
N ALA A 16 13.90 -1.91 18.08
CA ALA A 16 13.49 -2.69 16.90
C ALA A 16 12.11 -2.29 16.36
N LEU A 17 11.29 -1.66 17.19
CA LEU A 17 9.87 -1.41 16.88
C LEU A 17 9.61 -0.09 16.14
N ALA A 18 10.45 0.94 16.29
CA ALA A 18 10.18 2.26 15.70
C ALA A 18 10.53 2.40 14.21
N LEU A 19 11.27 1.47 13.61
CA LEU A 19 11.57 1.46 12.16
C LEU A 19 10.61 0.60 11.34
N SER A 20 9.69 -0.13 12.00
CA SER A 20 8.72 -1.01 11.34
C SER A 20 7.39 -0.33 10.97
N ALA A 21 7.13 0.89 11.47
CA ALA A 21 5.82 1.55 11.32
C ALA A 21 5.58 2.17 9.93
N SER A 22 6.60 2.30 9.08
CA SER A 22 6.46 2.77 7.69
C SER A 22 7.07 1.76 6.71
N ALA A 23 6.65 0.51 6.79
CA ALA A 23 7.18 -0.50 5.91
C ALA A 23 6.55 -0.37 4.51
N PRO A 24 7.36 -0.36 3.42
CA PRO A 24 6.88 -0.22 2.04
C PRO A 24 5.89 -1.33 1.60
N TRP A 25 5.78 -2.41 2.35
CA TRP A 25 4.86 -3.51 2.05
C TRP A 25 3.38 -3.13 2.22
N ALA A 26 3.03 -2.20 3.14
CA ALA A 26 1.65 -1.75 3.31
C ALA A 26 1.14 -0.97 2.09
N GLN A 27 2.03 -0.19 1.45
CA GLN A 27 1.71 0.55 0.21
C GLN A 27 1.51 -0.39 -0.99
N GLY A 28 2.23 -1.54 -1.02
CA GLY A 28 2.06 -2.55 -2.06
C GLY A 28 0.67 -3.18 -2.05
N ALA A 29 0.12 -3.48 -0.86
CA ALA A 29 -1.22 -4.05 -0.71
C ALA A 29 -2.32 -3.10 -1.19
N GLU A 30 -2.24 -1.83 -0.82
CA GLU A 30 -3.23 -0.83 -1.23
C GLU A 30 -3.24 -0.65 -2.75
N ASN A 31 -2.07 -0.61 -3.39
CA ASN A 31 -1.96 -0.46 -4.83
C ASN A 31 -2.51 -1.66 -5.62
N VAL A 32 -2.22 -2.89 -5.18
CA VAL A 32 -2.71 -4.11 -5.86
C VAL A 32 -4.21 -4.29 -5.62
N ALA A 33 -4.70 -4.07 -4.40
CA ALA A 33 -6.12 -4.14 -4.08
C ALA A 33 -6.94 -3.10 -4.86
N ALA A 34 -6.41 -1.87 -4.99
CA ALA A 34 -7.06 -0.81 -5.76
C ALA A 34 -7.16 -1.12 -7.26
N ARG A 35 -6.13 -1.75 -7.83
CA ARG A 35 -6.13 -2.16 -9.25
C ARG A 35 -7.03 -3.34 -9.53
N HIS A 36 -7.06 -4.32 -8.62
CA HIS A 36 -7.93 -5.49 -8.78
C HIS A 36 -9.41 -5.14 -8.66
N ALA A 37 -9.75 -4.15 -7.84
CA ALA A 37 -11.11 -3.62 -7.74
C ALA A 37 -11.55 -2.83 -8.98
N GLY A 38 -10.60 -2.35 -9.80
CA GLY A 38 -10.84 -1.54 -11.00
C GLY A 38 -10.96 -2.32 -12.32
N THR A 39 -10.73 -3.62 -12.35
CA THR A 39 -10.93 -4.45 -13.54
C THR A 39 -12.28 -5.16 -13.50
N PRO A 40 -13.28 -4.76 -14.30
CA PRO A 40 -14.48 -5.55 -14.45
C PRO A 40 -14.12 -6.84 -15.22
N GLU A 41 -14.08 -7.97 -14.54
CA GLU A 41 -14.23 -9.24 -15.25
C GLU A 41 -15.62 -9.26 -15.87
N THR A 42 -15.62 -9.13 -17.20
CA THR A 42 -16.68 -9.52 -18.13
C THR A 42 -18.13 -9.13 -17.81
N LEU A 43 -18.54 -7.96 -18.29
CA LEU A 43 -19.92 -7.69 -18.66
C LEU A 43 -20.26 -8.26 -20.09
N THR A 44 -19.54 -9.28 -20.56
CA THR A 44 -19.70 -9.86 -21.90
C THR A 44 -20.33 -11.27 -21.84
N ASP A 45 -21.47 -11.41 -21.15
CA ASP A 45 -22.32 -12.58 -21.38
C ASP A 45 -23.80 -12.18 -21.23
N ALA A 46 -24.30 -11.45 -22.21
CA ALA A 46 -25.73 -11.31 -22.43
C ALA A 46 -26.01 -11.28 -23.93
N ALA A 47 -26.28 -12.48 -24.45
CA ALA A 47 -27.14 -12.78 -25.61
C ALA A 47 -26.83 -12.05 -26.94
N ALA A 48 -26.01 -12.68 -27.76
CA ALA A 48 -26.16 -12.56 -29.21
C ALA A 48 -27.19 -13.60 -29.70
N PRO A 49 -28.19 -13.24 -30.46
CA PRO A 49 -29.02 -14.23 -31.16
C PRO A 49 -28.22 -14.73 -32.37
N GLN A 50 -28.01 -16.03 -32.39
CA GLN A 50 -27.54 -16.74 -33.58
C GLN A 50 -28.60 -16.63 -34.67
N GLN A 51 -28.24 -16.09 -35.83
CA GLN A 51 -28.91 -16.41 -37.08
C GLN A 51 -27.86 -16.62 -38.17
N GLY A 52 -28.04 -17.75 -38.83
CA GLY A 52 -27.10 -18.36 -39.76
C GLY A 52 -27.02 -17.70 -41.15
N THR A 53 -25.85 -17.94 -41.68
CA THR A 53 -25.46 -18.27 -43.08
C THR A 53 -26.22 -17.77 -44.28
N GLN A 54 -25.56 -17.01 -45.13
CA GLN A 54 -25.10 -17.37 -46.48
C GLN A 54 -24.50 -16.12 -47.18
N PRO A 55 -23.46 -16.28 -48.02
CA PRO A 55 -22.83 -15.16 -48.71
C PRO A 55 -23.64 -14.76 -49.95
N PRO A 56 -23.90 -13.52 -50.24
CA PRO A 56 -24.40 -13.09 -51.54
C PRO A 56 -23.27 -12.62 -52.46
N ALA A 57 -23.51 -12.97 -53.70
CA ALA A 57 -22.73 -12.64 -54.91
C ALA A 57 -22.57 -11.09 -55.12
N ALA A 58 -21.53 -10.77 -55.84
CA ALA A 58 -21.22 -9.42 -56.30
C ALA A 58 -22.39 -8.77 -57.06
N ALA A 59 -22.69 -7.50 -56.77
CA ALA A 59 -23.55 -6.68 -57.56
C ALA A 59 -23.12 -5.18 -57.51
N PRO A 60 -23.50 -4.32 -58.43
CA PRO A 60 -22.67 -3.28 -59.02
C PRO A 60 -22.74 -1.92 -58.32
N GLU A 61 -21.80 -1.08 -58.69
CA GLU A 61 -21.60 0.32 -58.23
C GLU A 61 -22.87 1.18 -58.30
N GLY A 62 -23.27 1.69 -57.14
CA GLY A 62 -24.27 2.71 -56.97
C GLY A 62 -24.12 3.35 -55.61
N SER A 63 -23.84 4.64 -55.58
CA SER A 63 -23.41 5.51 -54.49
C SER A 63 -24.41 5.71 -53.33
N PHE A 64 -24.82 4.63 -52.61
CA PHE A 64 -25.69 4.74 -51.40
C PHE A 64 -25.41 3.67 -50.37
N SER A 65 -24.16 3.21 -50.14
CA SER A 65 -23.86 2.25 -49.09
C SER A 65 -22.43 2.18 -48.56
N ALA A 66 -21.72 3.30 -48.54
CA ALA A 66 -20.36 3.30 -47.98
C ALA A 66 -20.38 3.11 -46.43
N LEU A 67 -21.33 3.74 -45.74
CA LEU A 67 -21.38 3.64 -44.26
C LEU A 67 -21.74 2.24 -43.74
N PRO A 68 -22.79 1.54 -44.23
CA PRO A 68 -23.10 0.18 -43.76
C PRO A 68 -21.98 -0.83 -43.99
N ALA A 69 -21.31 -0.74 -45.16
CA ALA A 69 -20.16 -1.60 -45.46
C ALA A 69 -18.96 -1.31 -44.56
N LEU A 70 -18.68 -0.04 -44.31
CA LEU A 70 -17.65 0.43 -43.40
C LEU A 70 -17.90 -0.08 -41.96
N LEU A 71 -19.13 0.07 -41.46
CA LEU A 71 -19.51 -0.39 -40.12
C LEU A 71 -19.42 -1.91 -39.97
N LEU A 72 -19.84 -2.66 -41.02
CA LEU A 72 -19.73 -4.10 -41.02
C LEU A 72 -18.27 -4.56 -40.96
N GLN A 73 -17.40 -3.93 -41.75
CA GLN A 73 -15.97 -4.22 -41.76
C GLN A 73 -15.32 -3.86 -40.42
N ALA A 74 -15.61 -2.70 -39.85
CA ALA A 74 -15.13 -2.29 -38.54
C ALA A 74 -15.56 -3.26 -37.44
N ARG A 75 -16.84 -3.66 -37.43
CA ARG A 75 -17.39 -4.63 -36.47
C ARG A 75 -16.72 -6.00 -36.57
N ALA A 76 -16.35 -6.45 -37.79
CA ALA A 76 -15.65 -7.71 -37.97
C ALA A 76 -14.18 -7.64 -37.46
N LEU A 77 -13.56 -6.47 -37.49
CA LEU A 77 -12.18 -6.27 -36.99
C LEU A 77 -12.09 -6.13 -35.44
N LEU A 78 -13.14 -5.60 -34.81
CA LEU A 78 -13.13 -5.25 -33.37
C LEU A 78 -12.69 -6.37 -32.43
N PRO A 79 -13.13 -7.64 -32.55
CA PRO A 79 -12.77 -8.68 -31.60
C PRO A 79 -11.27 -8.99 -31.53
N ASP A 80 -10.59 -8.98 -32.69
CA ASP A 80 -9.20 -9.45 -32.79
C ASP A 80 -8.21 -8.36 -33.18
N GLN A 81 -8.67 -7.27 -33.82
CA GLN A 81 -7.84 -6.21 -34.40
C GLN A 81 -8.44 -4.82 -34.17
N PRO A 82 -8.61 -4.38 -32.91
CA PRO A 82 -9.26 -3.10 -32.61
C PRO A 82 -8.49 -1.89 -33.18
N GLU A 83 -7.15 -1.96 -33.21
CA GLU A 83 -6.31 -0.92 -33.83
C GLU A 83 -6.57 -0.80 -35.34
N ALA A 84 -6.83 -1.91 -36.04
CA ALA A 84 -7.18 -1.88 -37.48
C ALA A 84 -8.59 -1.29 -37.67
N ALA A 85 -9.53 -1.63 -36.78
CA ALA A 85 -10.87 -1.04 -36.77
C ALA A 85 -10.80 0.48 -36.55
N TRP A 86 -10.01 0.93 -35.60
CA TRP A 86 -9.82 2.35 -35.33
C TRP A 86 -9.22 3.09 -36.53
N ARG A 87 -8.15 2.58 -37.15
CA ARG A 87 -7.53 3.15 -38.34
C ARG A 87 -8.44 3.19 -39.56
N LEU A 88 -9.39 2.28 -39.62
CA LEU A 88 -10.39 2.26 -40.68
C LEU A 88 -11.46 3.36 -40.45
N LEU A 89 -11.88 3.58 -39.20
CA LEU A 89 -12.96 4.52 -38.87
C LEU A 89 -12.47 5.96 -38.71
N GLU A 90 -11.34 6.18 -38.06
CA GLU A 90 -10.85 7.52 -37.68
C GLU A 90 -10.78 8.51 -38.87
N PRO A 91 -10.25 8.17 -40.05
CA PRO A 91 -10.20 9.10 -41.19
C PRO A 91 -11.58 9.46 -41.72
N GLN A 92 -12.59 8.66 -41.42
CA GLN A 92 -13.96 8.85 -41.85
C GLN A 92 -14.80 9.69 -40.90
N THR A 93 -14.24 10.10 -39.77
CA THR A 93 -14.92 10.89 -38.71
C THR A 93 -15.51 12.19 -39.32
N TRP A 94 -14.79 12.86 -40.23
CA TRP A 94 -15.29 14.06 -40.89
C TRP A 94 -16.61 13.87 -41.63
N HIS A 95 -16.84 12.69 -42.18
CA HIS A 95 -18.06 12.40 -42.98
C HIS A 95 -19.19 11.83 -42.17
N TYR A 96 -18.91 11.06 -41.09
CA TYR A 96 -19.91 10.26 -40.41
C TYR A 96 -20.07 10.57 -38.91
N ALA A 97 -19.33 11.53 -38.35
CA ALA A 97 -19.52 11.99 -36.96
C ALA A 97 -20.96 12.47 -36.75
N GLY A 98 -21.56 12.07 -35.64
CA GLY A 98 -22.97 12.29 -35.33
C GLY A 98 -23.89 11.13 -35.69
N SER A 99 -23.41 10.14 -36.50
CA SER A 99 -24.11 8.87 -36.68
C SER A 99 -23.89 7.98 -35.44
N ARG A 100 -24.98 7.54 -34.84
CA ARG A 100 -24.94 6.72 -33.61
C ARG A 100 -24.05 5.50 -33.75
N ASP A 101 -24.23 4.71 -34.82
CA ASP A 101 -23.50 3.46 -35.01
C ASP A 101 -22.04 3.68 -35.38
N PHE A 102 -21.74 4.75 -36.09
CA PHE A 102 -20.38 5.13 -36.43
C PHE A 102 -19.60 5.58 -35.17
N ASP A 103 -20.15 6.55 -34.44
CA ASP A 103 -19.50 7.09 -33.23
C ASP A 103 -19.38 6.02 -32.13
N TYR A 104 -20.35 5.12 -32.00
CA TYR A 104 -20.26 4.01 -31.08
C TYR A 104 -19.10 3.06 -31.42
N LEU A 105 -19.02 2.59 -32.67
CA LEU A 105 -17.94 1.69 -33.09
C LEU A 105 -16.57 2.38 -33.06
N LEU A 106 -16.51 3.66 -33.42
CA LEU A 106 -15.27 4.45 -33.29
C LEU A 106 -14.82 4.54 -31.83
N GLY A 107 -15.75 4.79 -30.90
CA GLY A 107 -15.50 4.85 -29.46
C GLY A 107 -14.98 3.52 -28.91
N VAL A 108 -15.63 2.39 -29.27
CA VAL A 108 -15.18 1.06 -28.85
C VAL A 108 -13.81 0.73 -29.46
N ALA A 109 -13.60 0.98 -30.75
CA ALA A 109 -12.32 0.74 -31.39
C ALA A 109 -11.17 1.57 -30.78
N ALA A 110 -11.43 2.83 -30.47
CA ALA A 110 -10.48 3.71 -29.80
C ALA A 110 -10.15 3.17 -28.39
N LEU A 111 -11.17 2.80 -27.60
CA LEU A 111 -10.98 2.30 -26.25
C LEU A 111 -10.16 1.01 -26.21
N ASP A 112 -10.50 0.03 -27.05
CA ASP A 112 -9.80 -1.25 -27.14
C ASP A 112 -8.40 -1.12 -27.77
N SER A 113 -8.12 0.01 -28.45
CA SER A 113 -6.79 0.41 -28.93
C SER A 113 -6.01 1.31 -27.97
N HIS A 114 -6.42 1.37 -26.67
CA HIS A 114 -5.79 2.21 -25.64
C HIS A 114 -5.84 3.73 -25.90
N ARG A 115 -6.84 4.21 -26.63
CA ARG A 115 -7.08 5.62 -26.97
C ARG A 115 -8.31 6.15 -26.24
N ALA A 116 -8.24 6.10 -24.91
CA ALA A 116 -9.40 6.38 -24.07
C ALA A 116 -9.96 7.81 -24.24
N SER A 117 -9.11 8.81 -24.50
CA SER A 117 -9.57 10.20 -24.72
C SER A 117 -10.40 10.35 -25.99
N GLU A 118 -9.98 9.69 -27.07
CA GLU A 118 -10.72 9.67 -28.35
C GLU A 118 -12.02 8.87 -28.20
N ALA A 119 -12.00 7.82 -27.39
CA ALA A 119 -13.21 7.05 -27.07
C ALA A 119 -14.25 7.90 -26.33
N VAL A 120 -13.83 8.68 -25.33
CA VAL A 120 -14.74 9.61 -24.62
C VAL A 120 -15.41 10.56 -25.61
N MET A 121 -14.64 11.22 -26.47
CA MET A 121 -15.18 12.18 -27.45
C MET A 121 -16.22 11.54 -28.40
N ALA A 122 -15.97 10.32 -28.85
CA ALA A 122 -16.87 9.61 -29.76
C ALA A 122 -18.16 9.18 -29.02
N LEU A 123 -18.02 8.59 -27.82
CA LEU A 123 -19.16 8.11 -27.02
C LEU A 123 -20.03 9.24 -26.45
N GLU A 124 -19.42 10.37 -26.08
CA GLU A 124 -20.18 11.58 -25.71
C GLU A 124 -21.02 12.13 -26.86
N ARG A 125 -20.52 12.08 -28.11
CA ARG A 125 -21.34 12.45 -29.28
C ARG A 125 -22.54 11.52 -29.45
N VAL A 126 -22.39 10.21 -29.19
CA VAL A 126 -23.53 9.30 -29.18
C VAL A 126 -24.54 9.74 -28.14
N LEU A 127 -24.12 9.98 -26.89
CA LEU A 127 -25.00 10.28 -25.77
C LEU A 127 -25.62 11.69 -25.85
N ASN A 128 -24.99 12.64 -26.53
CA ASN A 128 -25.57 13.94 -26.82
C ASN A 128 -26.80 13.83 -27.73
N ASN A 129 -26.80 12.90 -28.68
CA ASN A 129 -27.90 12.66 -29.61
C ASN A 129 -28.88 11.57 -29.12
N HIS A 130 -28.39 10.64 -28.33
CA HIS A 130 -29.12 9.49 -27.79
C HIS A 130 -28.85 9.33 -26.28
N PRO A 131 -29.42 10.17 -25.42
CA PRO A 131 -29.13 10.19 -23.98
C PRO A 131 -29.38 8.86 -23.24
N ASP A 132 -30.31 8.05 -23.77
CA ASP A 132 -30.73 6.77 -23.15
C ASP A 132 -29.98 5.56 -23.71
N ASP A 133 -28.92 5.76 -24.49
CA ASP A 133 -28.11 4.68 -25.05
C ASP A 133 -27.27 3.99 -23.97
N ILE A 134 -27.81 2.91 -23.39
CA ILE A 134 -27.16 2.13 -22.33
C ILE A 134 -25.79 1.56 -22.77
N PRO A 135 -25.66 0.92 -23.97
CA PRO A 135 -24.38 0.47 -24.48
C PRO A 135 -23.32 1.56 -24.55
N ALA A 136 -23.64 2.72 -25.16
CA ALA A 136 -22.69 3.83 -25.28
C ALA A 136 -22.25 4.37 -23.90
N ARG A 137 -23.20 4.48 -22.96
CA ARG A 137 -22.90 4.92 -21.60
C ARG A 137 -22.03 3.92 -20.83
N THR A 138 -22.23 2.63 -21.07
CA THR A 138 -21.36 1.58 -20.48
C THR A 138 -19.93 1.68 -20.97
N GLU A 139 -19.74 1.88 -22.29
CA GLU A 139 -18.41 2.05 -22.86
C GLU A 139 -17.79 3.38 -22.41
N LEU A 140 -18.56 4.43 -22.22
CA LEU A 140 -18.08 5.71 -21.69
C LEU A 140 -17.55 5.56 -20.25
N VAL A 141 -18.22 4.76 -19.41
CA VAL A 141 -17.69 4.42 -18.07
C VAL A 141 -16.33 3.72 -18.19
N ARG A 142 -16.18 2.74 -19.11
CA ARG A 142 -14.89 2.08 -19.35
C ARG A 142 -13.81 3.08 -19.79
N ALA A 143 -14.16 4.03 -20.65
CA ALA A 143 -13.25 5.06 -21.13
C ALA A 143 -12.80 6.01 -20.01
N TYR A 144 -13.70 6.50 -19.16
CA TYR A 144 -13.37 7.31 -17.99
C TYR A 144 -12.49 6.57 -17.00
N LEU A 145 -12.75 5.28 -16.76
CA LEU A 145 -11.90 4.45 -15.89
C LEU A 145 -10.50 4.24 -16.46
N ALA A 146 -10.38 4.09 -17.78
CA ALA A 146 -9.08 3.99 -18.45
C ALA A 146 -8.25 5.29 -18.35
N LEU A 147 -8.93 6.44 -18.21
CA LEU A 147 -8.32 7.76 -17.97
C LEU A 147 -8.08 8.07 -16.48
N ASP A 148 -8.47 7.17 -15.57
CA ASP A 148 -8.51 7.41 -14.11
C ASP A 148 -9.45 8.58 -13.71
N GLU A 149 -10.39 8.94 -14.58
CA GLU A 149 -11.41 9.95 -14.34
C GLU A 149 -12.59 9.38 -13.55
N ARG A 150 -12.34 9.06 -12.28
CA ARG A 150 -13.31 8.35 -11.41
C ARG A 150 -14.57 9.11 -11.14
N GLN A 151 -14.50 10.44 -11.09
CA GLN A 151 -15.67 11.29 -10.86
C GLN A 151 -16.63 11.19 -12.04
N SER A 152 -16.11 11.32 -13.27
CA SER A 152 -16.88 11.19 -14.51
C SER A 152 -17.48 9.79 -14.65
N ALA A 153 -16.68 8.74 -14.31
CA ALA A 153 -17.15 7.36 -14.27
C ALA A 153 -18.28 7.16 -13.25
N HIS A 154 -18.16 7.76 -12.06
CA HIS A 154 -19.18 7.67 -11.00
C HIS A 154 -20.50 8.32 -11.45
N GLU A 155 -20.42 9.49 -12.07
CA GLU A 155 -21.61 10.21 -12.59
C GLU A 155 -22.28 9.41 -13.72
N ALA A 156 -21.51 8.85 -14.65
CA ALA A 156 -22.03 8.01 -15.72
C ALA A 156 -22.67 6.72 -15.20
N LEU A 157 -22.09 6.08 -14.16
CA LEU A 157 -22.70 4.91 -13.49
C LEU A 157 -24.00 5.27 -12.75
N GLN A 158 -24.06 6.43 -12.10
CA GLN A 158 -25.31 6.89 -11.47
C GLN A 158 -26.42 7.11 -12.50
N GLN A 159 -26.08 7.67 -13.65
CA GLN A 159 -27.04 7.83 -14.76
C GLN A 159 -27.48 6.48 -15.33
N LEU A 160 -26.60 5.47 -15.41
CA LEU A 160 -26.96 4.10 -15.79
C LEU A 160 -28.00 3.49 -14.82
N LEU A 161 -27.85 3.70 -13.51
CA LEU A 161 -28.81 3.19 -12.52
C LEU A 161 -30.24 3.78 -12.67
N GLN A 162 -30.34 4.98 -13.25
CA GLN A 162 -31.64 5.62 -13.50
C GLN A 162 -32.35 5.09 -14.76
N ALA A 163 -31.63 4.31 -15.61
CA ALA A 163 -32.21 3.76 -16.82
C ALA A 163 -33.27 2.71 -16.50
N GLN A 164 -34.48 2.88 -17.07
CA GLN A 164 -35.63 2.00 -16.81
C GLN A 164 -35.45 0.58 -17.36
N ALA A 165 -34.66 0.41 -18.42
CA ALA A 165 -34.46 -0.85 -19.11
C ALA A 165 -33.23 -1.64 -18.60
N LEU A 166 -32.64 -1.26 -17.43
CA LEU A 166 -31.46 -1.93 -16.90
C LEU A 166 -31.86 -3.25 -16.20
N PRO A 167 -31.28 -4.40 -16.59
CA PRO A 167 -31.47 -5.70 -15.90
C PRO A 167 -31.05 -5.64 -14.43
N ASP A 168 -31.69 -6.44 -13.57
CA ASP A 168 -31.45 -6.41 -12.11
C ASP A 168 -30.03 -6.86 -11.73
N ASP A 169 -29.45 -7.81 -12.44
CA ASP A 169 -28.07 -8.27 -12.26
C ASP A 169 -27.04 -7.19 -12.65
N ALA A 170 -27.30 -6.48 -13.76
CA ALA A 170 -26.51 -5.31 -14.14
C ALA A 170 -26.64 -4.19 -13.12
N ARG A 171 -27.84 -3.92 -12.61
CA ARG A 171 -28.10 -2.93 -11.55
C ARG A 171 -27.30 -3.25 -10.27
N GLN A 172 -27.31 -4.52 -9.82
CA GLN A 172 -26.53 -4.94 -8.65
C GLN A 172 -25.01 -4.84 -8.89
N SER A 173 -24.57 -5.13 -10.11
CA SER A 173 -23.16 -5.02 -10.49
C SER A 173 -22.69 -3.57 -10.49
N ILE A 174 -23.48 -2.65 -11.06
CA ILE A 174 -23.21 -1.21 -11.05
C ILE A 174 -23.21 -0.68 -9.61
N GLN A 175 -24.16 -1.12 -8.77
CA GLN A 175 -24.24 -0.70 -7.38
C GLN A 175 -23.02 -1.15 -6.57
N ARG A 176 -22.58 -2.39 -6.75
CA ARG A 176 -21.29 -2.88 -6.18
C ARG A 176 -20.10 -2.06 -6.67
N TYR A 177 -20.09 -1.67 -7.93
CA TYR A 177 -19.03 -0.87 -8.52
C TYR A 177 -18.99 0.56 -7.95
N LEU A 178 -20.15 1.20 -7.83
CA LEU A 178 -20.30 2.49 -7.16
C LEU A 178 -19.86 2.43 -5.70
N ASP A 179 -20.20 1.37 -5.00
CA ASP A 179 -19.73 1.11 -3.63
C ASP A 179 -18.21 1.00 -3.55
N ILE A 180 -17.59 0.36 -4.52
CA ILE A 180 -16.12 0.23 -4.59
C ILE A 180 -15.48 1.60 -4.87
N ILE A 181 -15.98 2.35 -5.86
CA ILE A 181 -15.46 3.70 -6.20
C ILE A 181 -15.67 4.67 -5.04
N SER A 182 -16.83 4.63 -4.36
CA SER A 182 -17.11 5.51 -3.23
C SER A 182 -16.33 5.16 -1.96
N ARG A 183 -15.96 3.90 -1.79
CA ARG A 183 -15.12 3.44 -0.65
C ARG A 183 -13.62 3.68 -0.87
N GLN A 184 -13.18 3.74 -2.11
CA GLN A 184 -11.83 4.24 -2.38
C GLN A 184 -11.85 5.74 -2.10
N PRO A 185 -10.95 6.26 -1.24
CA PRO A 185 -10.85 7.69 -1.07
C PRO A 185 -10.73 8.28 -2.47
N GLN A 186 -11.71 9.13 -2.81
CA GLN A 186 -11.63 9.89 -4.05
C GLN A 186 -10.21 10.41 -4.14
N ALA A 187 -9.49 10.06 -5.20
CA ALA A 187 -8.30 10.79 -5.58
C ALA A 187 -8.82 12.20 -5.92
N THR A 188 -9.21 12.92 -4.86
CA THR A 188 -9.46 14.33 -4.95
C THR A 188 -8.19 14.89 -5.57
N ASN A 189 -8.32 15.82 -6.48
CA ASN A 189 -7.26 16.72 -7.00
C ASN A 189 -6.56 17.48 -5.83
N ARG A 190 -6.68 16.96 -4.63
CA ARG A 190 -6.05 17.47 -3.41
C ARG A 190 -4.58 17.11 -3.47
N ARG A 191 -3.79 18.12 -3.71
CA ARG A 191 -2.33 18.04 -3.64
C ARG A 191 -1.83 17.77 -2.22
N TRP A 192 -2.71 17.70 -1.23
CA TRP A 192 -2.37 17.45 0.18
C TRP A 192 -3.42 16.61 0.90
N GLN A 193 -2.98 15.85 1.88
CA GLN A 193 -3.79 15.04 2.79
C GLN A 193 -3.28 15.22 4.21
N LEU A 194 -4.19 15.42 5.15
CA LEU A 194 -3.91 15.43 6.58
C LEU A 194 -4.65 14.25 7.23
N THR A 195 -3.95 13.48 8.05
CA THR A 195 -4.53 12.38 8.83
C THR A 195 -4.18 12.58 10.30
N ALA A 196 -5.17 12.49 11.18
CA ALA A 196 -4.96 12.41 12.61
C ALA A 196 -5.33 11.02 13.11
N ASN A 197 -4.55 10.50 14.03
CA ASN A 197 -4.74 9.21 14.66
C ASN A 197 -4.88 9.38 16.17
N LEU A 198 -5.81 8.67 16.76
CA LEU A 198 -5.91 8.46 18.20
C LEU A 198 -5.89 6.96 18.47
N THR A 199 -4.85 6.49 19.15
CA THR A 199 -4.70 5.09 19.51
C THR A 199 -4.75 4.92 21.00
N ALA A 200 -5.62 4.05 21.50
CA ALA A 200 -5.69 3.64 22.90
C ALA A 200 -5.43 2.13 23.01
N GLY A 201 -4.66 1.71 24.01
CA GLY A 201 -4.34 0.31 24.11
C GLY A 201 -3.71 -0.11 25.45
N GLN A 202 -3.49 -1.41 25.55
CA GLN A 202 -2.78 -2.07 26.64
C GLN A 202 -1.53 -2.75 26.09
N ASP A 203 -0.41 -2.54 26.75
CA ASP A 203 0.87 -3.14 26.43
C ASP A 203 1.38 -3.98 27.61
N SER A 204 1.68 -5.24 27.38
CA SER A 204 2.12 -6.18 28.41
C SER A 204 3.60 -6.04 28.79
N ASN A 205 4.40 -5.33 27.99
CA ASN A 205 5.85 -5.21 28.18
C ASN A 205 6.41 -3.97 27.45
N VAL A 206 6.07 -2.77 27.95
CA VAL A 206 6.44 -1.50 27.30
C VAL A 206 7.95 -1.26 27.22
N ASN A 207 8.71 -1.80 28.18
CA ASN A 207 10.16 -1.67 28.27
C ASN A 207 10.92 -2.79 27.54
N ALA A 208 10.23 -3.71 26.84
CA ALA A 208 10.80 -4.93 26.28
C ALA A 208 11.69 -5.70 27.27
N GLY A 209 11.28 -5.72 28.55
CA GLY A 209 12.00 -6.36 29.65
C GLY A 209 12.09 -7.88 29.46
N SER A 210 13.20 -8.44 29.95
CA SER A 210 13.51 -9.86 29.80
C SER A 210 12.49 -10.75 30.52
N THR A 211 12.08 -11.83 29.85
CA THR A 211 11.27 -12.90 30.46
C THR A 211 12.11 -13.92 31.24
N ARG A 212 13.44 -13.84 31.17
CA ARG A 212 14.35 -14.70 31.92
C ARG A 212 14.51 -14.19 33.35
N SER A 213 14.25 -15.04 34.34
CA SER A 213 14.39 -14.71 35.77
C SER A 213 15.82 -14.76 36.29
N ARG A 214 16.74 -15.35 35.52
CA ARG A 214 18.16 -15.49 35.86
C ARG A 214 19.02 -15.20 34.64
N TRP A 215 20.13 -14.47 34.84
CA TRP A 215 21.10 -14.16 33.80
C TRP A 215 22.47 -14.73 34.22
N VAL A 216 23.00 -15.66 33.44
CA VAL A 216 24.33 -16.24 33.68
C VAL A 216 25.34 -15.41 32.88
N ILE A 217 26.28 -14.78 33.55
CA ILE A 217 27.37 -14.02 32.94
C ILE A 217 28.58 -14.91 32.65
N ASP A 218 29.63 -14.36 32.03
CA ASP A 218 30.77 -15.11 31.50
C ASP A 218 31.53 -15.90 32.56
N ASP A 219 31.68 -15.35 33.76
CA ASP A 219 32.36 -16.00 34.91
C ASP A 219 31.50 -17.06 35.64
N GLY A 220 30.27 -17.33 35.10
CA GLY A 220 29.35 -18.30 35.69
C GLY A 220 28.47 -17.74 36.82
N GLN A 221 28.65 -16.47 37.22
CA GLN A 221 27.80 -15.85 38.22
C GLN A 221 26.37 -15.71 37.69
N VAL A 222 25.40 -15.81 38.59
CA VAL A 222 23.97 -15.68 38.29
C VAL A 222 23.48 -14.34 38.77
N LEU A 223 23.09 -13.48 37.85
CA LEU A 223 22.44 -12.21 38.14
C LEU A 223 20.92 -12.36 38.16
N THR A 224 20.29 -11.76 39.14
CA THR A 224 18.83 -11.61 39.16
C THR A 224 18.46 -10.25 38.54
N PRO A 225 17.65 -10.21 37.47
CA PRO A 225 17.28 -8.94 36.85
C PRO A 225 16.52 -8.05 37.84
N LEU A 226 16.89 -6.77 37.87
CA LEU A 226 16.16 -5.74 38.62
C LEU A 226 14.72 -5.63 38.09
N ALA A 227 13.81 -5.08 38.91
CA ALA A 227 12.40 -4.92 38.53
C ALA A 227 12.21 -4.16 37.20
N GLU A 228 13.05 -3.17 36.97
CA GLU A 228 13.06 -2.35 35.75
C GLU A 228 13.48 -3.10 34.47
N ASN A 229 14.21 -4.22 34.61
CA ASN A 229 14.63 -5.08 33.50
C ASN A 229 13.67 -6.23 33.23
N ARG A 230 12.62 -6.36 34.06
CA ARG A 230 11.51 -7.32 33.87
C ARG A 230 10.39 -6.70 33.06
N PRO A 231 9.48 -7.51 32.48
CA PRO A 231 8.33 -7.00 31.75
C PRO A 231 7.48 -6.05 32.61
N GLN A 232 7.25 -4.85 32.07
CA GLN A 232 6.40 -3.84 32.70
C GLN A 232 5.20 -3.56 31.79
N SER A 233 3.99 -3.72 32.35
CA SER A 233 2.77 -3.47 31.61
C SER A 233 2.23 -2.05 31.83
N SER A 234 1.65 -1.45 30.80
CA SER A 234 0.97 -0.16 30.91
C SER A 234 -0.15 -0.02 29.89
N PRO A 235 -1.29 0.53 30.26
CA PRO A 235 -2.17 1.18 29.29
C PRO A 235 -1.45 2.36 28.67
N PHE A 236 -1.84 2.74 27.45
CA PHE A 236 -1.27 3.89 26.77
C PHE A 236 -2.30 4.61 25.89
N LEU A 237 -2.02 5.88 25.63
CA LEU A 237 -2.66 6.70 24.63
C LEU A 237 -1.59 7.22 23.68
N GLU A 238 -1.87 7.18 22.37
CA GLU A 238 -0.98 7.74 21.35
C GLU A 238 -1.77 8.65 20.44
N LEU A 239 -1.24 9.86 20.23
CA LEU A 239 -1.70 10.82 19.25
C LEU A 239 -0.74 10.85 18.10
N GLY A 240 -1.24 10.82 16.87
CA GLY A 240 -0.47 10.93 15.64
C GLY A 240 -1.06 11.95 14.70
N LEU A 241 -0.20 12.65 13.97
CA LEU A 241 -0.54 13.54 12.86
C LEU A 241 0.36 13.19 11.67
N GLN A 242 -0.23 13.09 10.50
CA GLN A 242 0.48 12.85 9.26
C GLN A 242 -0.04 13.81 8.19
N PHE A 243 0.88 14.58 7.60
CA PHE A 243 0.63 15.45 6.47
C PHE A 243 1.38 14.91 5.26
N GLN A 244 0.69 14.79 4.15
CA GLN A 244 1.26 14.41 2.85
C GLN A 244 0.93 15.49 1.83
N HIS A 245 1.91 15.84 1.01
CA HIS A 245 1.76 16.74 -0.13
C HIS A 245 2.33 16.08 -1.37
N THR A 246 1.55 16.07 -2.45
CA THR A 246 1.93 15.46 -3.73
C THR A 246 1.78 16.50 -4.83
N LEU A 247 2.84 16.74 -5.60
CA LEU A 247 2.88 17.68 -6.70
C LEU A 247 3.30 16.96 -7.97
N PRO A 248 2.41 16.78 -8.96
CA PRO A 248 2.78 16.35 -10.29
C PRO A 248 3.69 17.41 -10.93
N LEU A 249 4.89 17.02 -11.33
CA LEU A 249 5.84 17.89 -12.06
C LEU A 249 5.70 17.68 -13.57
N SER A 250 5.27 16.49 -13.98
CA SER A 250 4.88 16.11 -15.34
C SER A 250 3.96 14.90 -15.27
N ASP A 251 3.48 14.41 -16.43
CA ASP A 251 2.65 13.20 -16.52
C ASP A 251 3.34 11.94 -15.97
N THR A 252 4.66 11.95 -15.91
CA THR A 252 5.45 10.79 -15.46
C THR A 252 6.20 11.04 -14.16
N LEU A 253 6.33 12.29 -13.69
CA LEU A 253 7.16 12.64 -12.54
C LEU A 253 6.33 13.33 -11.47
N VAL A 254 6.39 12.80 -10.25
CA VAL A 254 5.67 13.30 -9.09
C VAL A 254 6.65 13.61 -7.97
N TRP A 255 6.52 14.77 -7.34
CA TRP A 255 7.20 15.13 -6.12
C TRP A 255 6.28 14.94 -4.93
N SER A 256 6.73 14.18 -3.93
CA SER A 256 5.96 13.89 -2.72
C SER A 256 6.73 14.33 -1.49
N ASN A 257 6.02 14.98 -0.55
CA ASN A 257 6.56 15.43 0.72
C ASN A 257 5.68 14.91 1.85
N GLY A 258 6.29 14.51 2.95
CA GLY A 258 5.59 14.02 4.12
C GLY A 258 6.14 14.64 5.40
N LEU A 259 5.24 14.96 6.33
CA LEU A 259 5.55 15.28 7.73
C LEU A 259 4.71 14.36 8.60
N GLN A 260 5.31 13.79 9.64
CA GLN A 260 4.62 12.94 10.60
C GLN A 260 5.10 13.25 12.01
N GLY A 261 4.16 13.25 12.95
CA GLY A 261 4.47 13.37 14.37
C GLY A 261 3.62 12.43 15.17
N SER A 262 4.17 11.81 16.22
CA SER A 262 3.39 11.08 17.20
C SER A 262 3.92 11.25 18.60
N GLN A 263 3.00 11.14 19.58
CA GLN A 263 3.30 11.18 21.00
C GLN A 263 2.53 10.05 21.68
N ARG A 264 3.26 9.09 22.26
CA ARG A 264 2.73 8.02 23.09
C ARG A 264 2.98 8.29 24.57
N LEU A 265 1.92 8.22 25.33
CA LEU A 265 1.91 8.41 26.79
C LEU A 265 1.48 7.11 27.46
N ASN A 266 2.29 6.56 28.35
CA ASN A 266 2.02 5.37 29.13
C ASN A 266 1.52 5.77 30.51
N THR A 267 0.36 5.30 30.93
CA THR A 267 -0.28 5.76 32.18
C THR A 267 0.44 5.32 33.45
N ARG A 268 1.29 4.29 33.38
CA ARG A 268 2.03 3.76 34.53
C ARG A 268 3.54 3.79 34.36
N GLN A 269 4.01 3.84 33.13
CA GLN A 269 5.44 3.68 32.78
C GLN A 269 5.92 4.90 31.99
N HIS A 270 5.84 6.08 32.60
CA HIS A 270 6.24 7.36 31.99
C HIS A 270 7.69 7.40 31.47
N PRO A 271 8.68 6.67 32.08
CA PRO A 271 10.02 6.57 31.48
C PRO A 271 10.04 5.93 30.08
N GLN A 272 8.96 5.29 29.67
CA GLN A 272 8.77 4.68 28.36
C GLN A 272 7.87 5.51 27.43
N ASP A 273 7.56 6.76 27.80
CA ASP A 273 6.85 7.68 26.92
C ASP A 273 7.73 8.05 25.73
N THR A 274 7.15 7.98 24.53
CA THR A 274 7.90 8.23 23.28
C THR A 274 7.26 9.30 22.45
N GLY A 275 8.09 10.20 21.90
CA GLY A 275 7.73 11.14 20.87
C GLY A 275 8.47 10.86 19.58
N MET A 276 7.87 11.14 18.45
CA MET A 276 8.50 11.01 17.14
C MET A 276 8.09 12.17 16.23
N LEU A 277 9.06 12.70 15.50
CA LEU A 277 8.85 13.64 14.39
C LEU A 277 9.63 13.16 13.19
N GLY A 278 8.98 13.08 12.05
CA GLY A 278 9.57 12.64 10.80
C GLY A 278 9.25 13.60 9.66
N ALA A 279 10.18 13.72 8.72
CA ALA A 279 10.01 14.43 7.46
C ALA A 279 10.55 13.59 6.31
N SER A 280 9.89 13.64 5.18
CA SER A 280 10.34 12.99 3.95
C SER A 280 10.11 13.87 2.74
N SER A 281 10.99 13.77 1.74
CA SER A 281 10.84 14.43 0.46
C SER A 281 11.43 13.55 -0.63
N GLY A 282 10.69 13.30 -1.70
CA GLY A 282 11.13 12.35 -2.71
C GLY A 282 10.44 12.55 -4.04
N LEU A 283 11.05 11.96 -5.07
CA LEU A 283 10.56 11.93 -6.43
C LEU A 283 10.14 10.50 -6.80
N ALA A 284 9.06 10.40 -7.55
CA ALA A 284 8.61 9.17 -8.18
C ALA A 284 8.41 9.37 -9.67
N TRP A 285 9.06 8.55 -10.48
CA TRP A 285 8.92 8.52 -11.93
C TRP A 285 8.19 7.23 -12.33
N THR A 286 7.15 7.38 -13.16
CA THR A 286 6.32 6.26 -13.63
C THR A 286 6.31 6.25 -15.15
N ARG A 287 6.60 5.08 -15.75
CA ARG A 287 6.50 4.88 -17.19
C ARG A 287 6.05 3.44 -17.49
N GLY A 288 4.86 3.32 -18.08
CA GLY A 288 4.24 2.02 -18.28
C GLY A 288 4.10 1.25 -16.96
N PRO A 289 4.50 -0.02 -16.90
CA PRO A 289 4.40 -0.82 -15.69
C PRO A 289 5.49 -0.55 -14.65
N HIS A 290 6.42 0.37 -14.90
CA HIS A 290 7.56 0.66 -14.04
C HIS A 290 7.37 1.95 -13.26
N ARG A 291 7.69 1.91 -11.95
CA ARG A 291 7.78 3.07 -11.08
C ARG A 291 9.11 3.05 -10.34
N LEU A 292 9.89 4.11 -10.47
CA LEU A 292 11.12 4.37 -9.72
C LEU A 292 10.86 5.49 -8.74
N SER A 293 11.27 5.33 -7.50
CA SER A 293 11.15 6.39 -6.49
C SER A 293 12.39 6.45 -5.61
N ALA A 294 12.72 7.67 -5.18
CA ALA A 294 13.77 7.91 -4.19
C ALA A 294 13.33 9.04 -3.26
N ALA A 295 13.53 8.86 -1.96
CA ALA A 295 13.15 9.84 -0.95
C ALA A 295 14.23 9.99 0.12
N LEU A 296 14.49 11.23 0.50
CA LEU A 296 15.22 11.60 1.72
C LEU A 296 14.27 11.48 2.91
N ASN A 297 14.78 10.93 4.00
CA ASN A 297 14.02 10.76 5.24
C ASN A 297 14.82 11.28 6.42
N LEU A 298 14.16 12.05 7.28
CA LEU A 298 14.68 12.55 8.55
C LEU A 298 13.70 12.15 9.66
N GLN A 299 14.21 11.66 10.77
CA GLN A 299 13.41 11.29 11.93
C GLN A 299 14.14 11.65 13.20
N GLN A 300 13.43 12.29 14.15
CA GLN A 300 13.88 12.49 15.53
C GLN A 300 12.94 11.71 16.45
N MET A 301 13.51 10.95 17.36
CA MET A 301 12.81 10.23 18.41
C MET A 301 13.20 10.78 19.77
N TRP A 302 12.22 10.97 20.63
CA TRP A 302 12.36 11.30 22.04
C TRP A 302 11.93 10.11 22.90
N LEU A 303 12.57 9.96 24.04
CA LEU A 303 12.21 9.02 25.08
C LEU A 303 12.14 9.78 26.40
N HIS A 304 11.00 9.69 27.09
CA HIS A 304 10.75 10.43 28.30
C HIS A 304 11.06 11.95 28.21
N GLY A 305 10.71 12.56 27.06
CA GLY A 305 10.96 13.98 26.79
C GLY A 305 12.39 14.35 26.36
N HIS A 306 13.37 13.45 26.52
CA HIS A 306 14.76 13.66 26.10
C HIS A 306 14.99 13.17 24.67
N ARG A 307 15.84 13.86 23.91
CA ARG A 307 16.26 13.38 22.60
C ARG A 307 16.94 12.04 22.76
N PHE A 308 16.53 11.07 21.97
CA PHE A 308 17.05 9.71 22.05
C PHE A 308 17.82 9.31 20.81
N ARG A 309 17.23 9.50 19.63
CA ARG A 309 17.85 9.08 18.37
C ARG A 309 17.39 9.95 17.22
N ARG A 310 18.33 10.32 16.37
CA ARG A 310 18.09 10.87 15.04
C ARG A 310 18.39 9.78 13.99
N ALA A 311 17.53 9.65 13.00
CA ALA A 311 17.78 8.85 11.81
C ALA A 311 17.69 9.76 10.59
N SER A 312 18.67 9.66 9.68
CA SER A 312 18.67 10.38 8.41
C SER A 312 19.12 9.44 7.31
N GLY A 313 18.46 9.46 6.16
CA GLY A 313 18.81 8.52 5.11
C GLY A 313 18.00 8.63 3.85
N VAL A 314 18.24 7.67 2.95
CA VAL A 314 17.60 7.55 1.65
C VAL A 314 16.88 6.21 1.59
N LEU A 315 15.66 6.25 1.06
CA LEU A 315 14.92 5.10 0.59
C LEU A 315 14.80 5.20 -0.92
N ALA A 316 15.25 4.17 -1.64
CA ALA A 316 15.04 4.02 -3.08
C ALA A 316 14.22 2.76 -3.34
N GLN A 317 13.32 2.82 -4.32
CA GLN A 317 12.45 1.71 -4.67
C GLN A 317 12.22 1.66 -6.18
N TRP A 318 12.26 0.47 -6.74
CA TRP A 318 11.73 0.14 -8.04
C TRP A 318 10.52 -0.77 -7.88
N GLN A 319 9.46 -0.49 -8.60
CA GLN A 319 8.23 -1.27 -8.65
C GLN A 319 7.94 -1.62 -10.10
N PHE A 320 7.48 -2.84 -10.32
CA PHE A 320 7.07 -3.37 -11.60
C PHE A 320 5.71 -4.04 -11.46
N ASP A 321 4.75 -3.58 -12.23
CA ASP A 321 3.36 -4.04 -12.24
C ASP A 321 3.08 -4.71 -13.60
N PRO A 322 3.43 -6.02 -13.77
CA PRO A 322 3.27 -6.72 -15.06
C PRO A 322 1.81 -6.82 -15.48
N ASP A 323 0.91 -6.96 -14.54
CA ASP A 323 -0.52 -7.10 -14.73
C ASP A 323 -1.29 -6.60 -13.49
N PRO A 324 -2.63 -6.47 -13.53
CA PRO A 324 -3.42 -5.97 -12.40
C PRO A 324 -3.34 -6.80 -11.12
N ARG A 325 -2.93 -8.07 -11.20
CA ARG A 325 -2.89 -9.00 -10.07
C ARG A 325 -1.52 -9.12 -9.42
N HIS A 326 -0.45 -8.73 -10.10
CA HIS A 326 0.92 -8.90 -9.62
C HIS A 326 1.64 -7.56 -9.49
N GLN A 327 2.38 -7.43 -8.41
CA GLN A 327 3.33 -6.35 -8.20
C GLN A 327 4.64 -6.92 -7.69
N LEU A 328 5.73 -6.55 -8.32
CA LEU A 328 7.10 -6.83 -7.89
C LEU A 328 7.77 -5.53 -7.46
N GLY A 329 8.61 -5.59 -6.45
CA GLY A 329 9.37 -4.44 -5.98
C GLY A 329 10.76 -4.82 -5.52
N LEU A 330 11.70 -3.91 -5.70
CA LEU A 330 13.03 -3.94 -5.10
C LEU A 330 13.22 -2.63 -4.36
N TYR A 331 13.72 -2.67 -3.12
CA TYR A 331 14.03 -1.47 -2.37
C TYR A 331 15.38 -1.54 -1.68
N ALA A 332 15.96 -0.35 -1.47
CA ALA A 332 17.19 -0.14 -0.73
C ALA A 332 17.00 0.98 0.29
N GLN A 333 17.47 0.76 1.51
CA GLN A 333 17.48 1.73 2.60
C GLN A 333 18.90 1.96 3.07
N LEU A 334 19.31 3.21 3.14
CA LEU A 334 20.61 3.65 3.64
C LEU A 334 20.36 4.70 4.71
N PHE A 335 20.61 4.37 5.97
CA PHE A 335 20.35 5.26 7.10
C PHE A 335 21.61 5.45 7.95
N ARG A 336 21.77 6.65 8.44
CA ARG A 336 22.63 7.02 9.55
C ARG A 336 21.77 7.16 10.78
N LEU A 337 22.21 6.54 11.88
CA LEU A 337 21.57 6.57 13.19
C LEU A 337 22.55 7.27 14.15
N ASP A 338 22.11 8.36 14.76
CA ASP A 338 22.87 9.10 15.76
C ASP A 338 22.10 9.05 17.09
N PHE A 339 22.75 8.65 18.19
CA PHE A 339 22.15 8.51 19.52
C PHE A 339 22.71 9.59 20.45
N ASP A 340 21.85 10.50 20.94
CA ASP A 340 22.27 11.69 21.65
C ASP A 340 23.09 11.38 22.92
N ASP A 341 22.63 10.42 23.75
CA ASP A 341 23.31 10.07 25.03
C ASP A 341 24.18 8.81 24.93
N GLN A 342 24.29 8.20 23.76
CA GLN A 342 24.99 6.93 23.57
C GLN A 342 25.78 6.89 22.24
N PRO A 343 26.78 7.76 22.05
CA PRO A 343 27.48 7.91 20.76
C PRO A 343 28.21 6.64 20.29
N LEU A 344 28.50 5.70 21.19
CA LEU A 344 29.04 4.37 20.81
C LEU A 344 28.05 3.55 19.98
N ARG A 345 26.76 3.88 20.03
CA ARG A 345 25.70 3.23 19.24
C ARG A 345 25.44 3.90 17.88
N ASP A 346 26.08 5.03 17.62
CA ASP A 346 25.99 5.67 16.31
C ASP A 346 26.35 4.66 15.22
N ALA A 347 25.47 4.50 14.22
CA ALA A 347 25.59 3.43 13.25
C ALA A 347 25.18 3.85 11.84
N ARG A 348 25.59 3.06 10.87
CA ARG A 348 25.05 3.05 9.51
C ARG A 348 24.25 1.77 9.33
N ARG A 349 23.01 1.92 8.86
CA ARG A 349 22.13 0.79 8.56
C ARG A 349 21.85 0.74 7.06
N THR A 350 22.10 -0.43 6.48
CA THR A 350 21.77 -0.72 5.08
C THR A 350 20.83 -1.91 5.05
N VAL A 351 19.73 -1.79 4.30
CA VAL A 351 18.77 -2.88 4.09
C VAL A 351 18.41 -2.92 2.61
N LEU A 352 18.37 -4.13 2.06
CA LEU A 352 17.88 -4.44 0.73
C LEU A 352 16.72 -5.43 0.88
N GLY A 353 15.67 -5.27 0.09
CA GLY A 353 14.55 -6.20 0.12
C GLY A 353 13.79 -6.24 -1.17
N LEU A 354 13.08 -7.36 -1.34
CA LEU A 354 12.16 -7.60 -2.43
C LEU A 354 10.74 -7.50 -1.90
N THR A 355 9.79 -7.15 -2.76
CA THR A 355 8.36 -7.22 -2.46
C THR A 355 7.68 -7.95 -3.60
N TRP A 356 6.84 -8.90 -3.26
CA TRP A 356 5.89 -9.51 -4.17
C TRP A 356 4.50 -9.40 -3.56
N ALA A 357 3.57 -8.78 -4.30
CA ALA A 357 2.17 -8.75 -3.94
C ALA A 357 1.35 -9.43 -5.04
N HIS A 358 0.34 -10.20 -4.62
CA HIS A 358 -0.52 -10.95 -5.52
C HIS A 358 -1.98 -10.84 -5.06
N ALA A 359 -2.84 -10.33 -5.97
CA ALA A 359 -4.29 -10.34 -5.77
C ALA A 359 -4.87 -11.68 -6.20
N LEU A 360 -5.42 -12.42 -5.24
CA LEU A 360 -6.04 -13.72 -5.48
C LEU A 360 -7.40 -13.54 -6.14
N ALA A 361 -7.69 -14.38 -7.15
CA ALA A 361 -9.01 -14.43 -7.75
C ALA A 361 -10.04 -14.96 -6.74
N GLY A 362 -11.26 -14.43 -6.79
CA GLY A 362 -12.38 -14.88 -5.96
C GLY A 362 -12.95 -13.78 -5.06
N PRO A 363 -14.02 -14.08 -4.32
CA PRO A 363 -14.71 -13.10 -3.48
C PRO A 363 -13.82 -12.63 -2.32
N GLY A 364 -13.93 -11.34 -1.97
CA GLY A 364 -13.27 -10.75 -0.80
C GLY A 364 -11.92 -10.08 -1.08
N ASN A 365 -11.59 -9.76 -2.36
CA ASN A 365 -10.42 -8.94 -2.73
C ASN A 365 -9.17 -9.30 -1.92
N THR A 366 -8.80 -10.58 -1.94
CA THR A 366 -7.71 -11.09 -1.10
C THR A 366 -6.37 -10.76 -1.73
N VAL A 367 -5.49 -10.07 -0.98
CA VAL A 367 -4.13 -9.76 -1.41
C VAL A 367 -3.13 -10.44 -0.48
N PHE A 368 -2.22 -11.20 -1.06
CA PHE A 368 -1.07 -11.78 -0.38
C PHE A 368 0.18 -10.97 -0.67
N ILE A 369 1.05 -10.77 0.34
CA ILE A 369 2.30 -10.03 0.22
C ILE A 369 3.42 -10.85 0.84
N ALA A 370 4.56 -10.92 0.15
CA ALA A 370 5.79 -11.46 0.67
C ALA A 370 6.94 -10.45 0.47
N ASN A 371 7.71 -10.23 1.54
CA ASN A 371 8.80 -9.27 1.54
C ASN A 371 10.03 -9.84 2.26
N PRO A 372 10.88 -10.63 1.57
CA PRO A 372 12.20 -11.00 2.07
C PRO A 372 13.14 -9.79 2.05
N TYR A 373 13.98 -9.66 3.08
CA TYR A 373 14.97 -8.59 3.17
C TYR A 373 16.20 -9.04 3.94
N GLY A 374 17.30 -8.33 3.69
CA GLY A 374 18.54 -8.52 4.40
C GLY A 374 19.32 -7.23 4.53
N GLY A 375 20.24 -7.18 5.49
CA GLY A 375 20.99 -5.96 5.71
C GLY A 375 22.04 -6.09 6.80
N GLN A 376 22.58 -4.93 7.15
CA GLN A 376 23.54 -4.82 8.25
C GLN A 376 23.37 -3.47 8.96
N GLU A 377 23.72 -3.47 10.24
CA GLU A 377 23.88 -2.26 11.03
C GLU A 377 25.30 -2.27 11.60
N SER A 378 26.12 -1.31 11.19
CA SER A 378 27.52 -1.21 11.57
C SER A 378 27.77 0.06 12.36
N PRO A 379 28.30 -0.03 13.59
CA PRO A 379 28.59 1.13 14.42
C PRO A 379 29.68 2.00 13.76
N ARG A 380 29.68 3.30 14.04
CA ARG A 380 30.71 4.22 13.52
C ARG A 380 32.09 3.96 14.12
N GLN A 381 32.11 3.53 15.37
CA GLN A 381 33.32 3.04 16.02
C GLN A 381 33.39 1.51 15.86
N PRO A 382 34.58 0.90 15.70
CA PRO A 382 34.71 -0.54 15.46
C PRO A 382 34.39 -1.33 16.74
N LEU A 383 33.10 -1.51 17.03
CA LEU A 383 32.58 -2.27 18.17
C LEU A 383 31.83 -3.52 17.66
N PRO A 384 32.48 -4.67 17.55
CA PRO A 384 31.86 -5.88 16.97
C PRO A 384 30.63 -6.37 17.71
N VAL A 385 30.48 -6.07 19.01
CA VAL A 385 29.30 -6.39 19.81
C VAL A 385 28.05 -5.62 19.36
N LEU A 386 28.22 -4.45 18.73
CA LEU A 386 27.12 -3.62 18.19
C LEU A 386 26.96 -3.79 16.68
N ASP A 387 27.92 -4.39 15.97
CA ASP A 387 27.87 -4.69 14.54
C ASP A 387 27.07 -5.99 14.33
N PHE A 388 26.01 -5.94 13.53
CA PHE A 388 25.21 -7.12 13.22
C PHE A 388 24.72 -7.14 11.79
N ARG A 389 24.52 -8.36 11.29
CA ARG A 389 23.75 -8.64 10.07
C ARG A 389 22.32 -9.03 10.43
N LEU A 390 21.41 -8.69 9.56
CA LEU A 390 20.02 -9.07 9.70
C LEU A 390 19.50 -9.72 8.42
N ALA A 391 18.57 -10.65 8.58
CA ALA A 391 17.78 -11.22 7.51
C ALA A 391 16.35 -11.43 8.02
N GLY A 392 15.36 -11.21 7.17
CA GLY A 392 13.96 -11.35 7.58
C GLY A 392 13.03 -11.63 6.41
N LEU A 393 11.84 -12.04 6.79
CA LEU A 393 10.72 -12.27 5.88
C LEU A 393 9.46 -11.66 6.51
N ARG A 394 8.75 -10.84 5.74
CA ARG A 394 7.41 -10.36 6.09
C ARG A 394 6.41 -10.99 5.17
N LEU A 395 5.33 -11.53 5.75
CA LEU A 395 4.18 -12.05 5.04
C LEU A 395 2.95 -11.26 5.47
N GLY A 396 2.12 -10.89 4.51
CA GLY A 396 0.88 -10.16 4.73
C GLY A 396 -0.27 -10.82 3.99
N LEU A 397 -1.44 -10.84 4.60
CA LEU A 397 -2.70 -11.21 3.98
C LEU A 397 -3.72 -10.13 4.30
N GLN A 398 -4.33 -9.56 3.28
CA GLN A 398 -5.44 -8.62 3.39
C GLN A 398 -6.66 -9.21 2.73
N ARG A 399 -7.84 -9.07 3.34
CA ARG A 399 -9.10 -9.60 2.80
C ARG A 399 -10.29 -8.76 3.24
N ASP A 400 -11.21 -8.52 2.32
CA ASP A 400 -12.54 -7.98 2.63
C ASP A 400 -13.38 -9.08 3.28
N LEU A 401 -13.83 -8.85 4.52
CA LEU A 401 -14.57 -9.81 5.34
C LEU A 401 -16.09 -9.68 5.18
N GLY A 402 -16.57 -8.74 4.37
CA GLY A 402 -17.97 -8.39 4.24
C GLY A 402 -18.42 -7.33 5.25
N ALA A 403 -19.65 -6.81 5.10
CA ALA A 403 -20.23 -5.76 5.93
C ALA A 403 -19.33 -4.52 6.12
N GLY A 404 -18.43 -4.22 5.18
CA GLY A 404 -17.51 -3.08 5.25
C GLY A 404 -16.21 -3.35 6.02
N TRP A 405 -16.03 -4.51 6.64
CA TRP A 405 -14.81 -4.88 7.34
C TRP A 405 -13.73 -5.38 6.40
N ARG A 406 -12.49 -4.96 6.65
CA ARG A 406 -11.27 -5.46 6.01
C ARG A 406 -10.34 -6.03 7.06
N GLY A 407 -10.02 -7.31 6.94
CA GLY A 407 -9.09 -8.01 7.82
C GLY A 407 -7.66 -7.96 7.27
N ASN A 408 -6.68 -7.80 8.18
CA ASN A 408 -5.26 -7.86 7.84
C ASN A 408 -4.56 -8.82 8.82
N LEU A 409 -3.77 -9.73 8.28
CA LEU A 409 -2.87 -10.60 9.02
C LEU A 409 -1.44 -10.35 8.55
N GLY A 410 -0.55 -10.04 9.48
CA GLY A 410 0.88 -9.84 9.22
C GLY A 410 1.72 -10.76 10.08
N VAL A 411 2.74 -11.38 9.47
CA VAL A 411 3.76 -12.17 10.17
C VAL A 411 5.10 -11.63 9.73
N GLN A 412 5.98 -11.30 10.67
CA GLN A 412 7.37 -10.94 10.40
C GLN A 412 8.29 -11.85 11.21
N TRP A 413 9.22 -12.47 10.53
CA TRP A 413 10.36 -13.14 11.14
C TRP A 413 11.63 -12.37 10.80
N GLU A 414 12.49 -12.11 11.81
CA GLU A 414 13.78 -11.45 11.64
C GLU A 414 14.84 -12.09 12.50
N GLU A 415 15.98 -12.38 11.92
CA GLU A 415 17.17 -12.89 12.58
C GLU A 415 18.26 -11.82 12.56
N ARG A 416 18.89 -11.59 13.73
CA ARG A 416 20.05 -10.68 13.89
C ARG A 416 21.21 -11.43 14.47
N ARG A 417 22.37 -11.37 13.83
CA ARG A 417 23.63 -11.99 14.27
C ARG A 417 24.69 -10.94 14.45
N HIS A 418 25.11 -10.74 15.70
CA HIS A 418 26.19 -9.83 16.07
C HIS A 418 27.55 -10.45 15.71
N ARG A 419 28.56 -9.60 15.50
CA ARG A 419 29.88 -10.04 15.05
C ARG A 419 30.85 -10.34 16.20
N GLY A 420 30.63 -9.74 17.37
CA GLY A 420 31.47 -9.91 18.54
C GLY A 420 30.73 -10.33 19.78
N PRO A 421 31.45 -10.93 20.75
CA PRO A 421 30.88 -11.33 22.03
C PRO A 421 30.50 -10.10 22.86
N ASP A 422 29.45 -10.22 23.62
CA ASP A 422 29.07 -9.25 24.65
C ASP A 422 30.07 -9.34 25.81
N PRO A 423 30.67 -8.22 26.27
CA PRO A 423 31.69 -8.23 27.30
C PRO A 423 31.24 -8.80 28.66
N LEU A 424 29.95 -8.70 28.97
CA LEU A 424 29.41 -9.17 30.24
C LEU A 424 29.04 -10.66 30.19
N PHE A 425 28.56 -11.12 29.02
CA PHE A 425 28.06 -12.49 28.88
C PHE A 425 29.08 -13.43 28.18
N GLY A 426 30.19 -12.94 27.63
CA GLY A 426 31.19 -13.71 26.90
C GLY A 426 30.66 -14.41 25.64
N ARG A 427 29.44 -14.11 25.22
CA ARG A 427 28.71 -14.79 24.13
C ARG A 427 28.33 -13.84 23.03
N ILE A 428 28.32 -14.34 21.81
CA ILE A 428 27.82 -13.58 20.65
C ILE A 428 26.29 -13.54 20.72
N ARG A 429 25.75 -12.33 20.62
CA ARG A 429 24.30 -12.11 20.59
C ARG A 429 23.73 -12.58 19.26
N HIS A 430 22.69 -13.41 19.35
CA HIS A 430 21.89 -13.87 18.25
C HIS A 430 20.43 -13.78 18.64
N ASP A 431 19.65 -12.96 17.91
CA ASP A 431 18.23 -12.76 18.15
C ASP A 431 17.42 -13.38 17.02
N ARG A 432 16.30 -14.01 17.37
CA ARG A 432 15.25 -14.47 16.45
C ARG A 432 13.94 -13.88 16.92
N GLN A 433 13.44 -12.93 16.15
CA GLN A 433 12.21 -12.25 16.46
C GLN A 433 11.08 -12.71 15.55
N LEU A 434 9.93 -13.00 16.14
CA LEU A 434 8.66 -13.25 15.46
C LEU A 434 7.65 -12.21 15.91
N ASP A 435 7.10 -11.47 14.95
CA ASP A 435 6.00 -10.53 15.14
C ASP A 435 4.76 -11.05 14.44
N LEU A 436 3.62 -11.08 15.14
CA LEU A 436 2.30 -11.35 14.62
C LEU A 436 1.45 -10.09 14.77
N ARG A 437 0.79 -9.67 13.70
CA ARG A 437 -0.20 -8.58 13.71
C ARG A 437 -1.50 -9.07 13.12
N LEU A 438 -2.58 -8.91 13.88
CA LEU A 438 -3.95 -9.11 13.42
C LEU A 438 -4.68 -7.77 13.56
N SER A 439 -5.34 -7.32 12.52
CA SER A 439 -6.15 -6.10 12.58
C SER A 439 -7.39 -6.21 11.70
N ALA A 440 -8.40 -5.40 12.02
CA ALA A 440 -9.61 -5.29 11.23
C ALA A 440 -9.96 -3.81 11.07
N GLU A 441 -10.17 -3.36 9.85
CA GLU A 441 -10.49 -1.97 9.52
C GLU A 441 -11.98 -1.84 9.20
N TYR A 442 -12.62 -0.82 9.74
CA TYR A 442 -13.99 -0.47 9.46
C TYR A 442 -14.13 1.03 9.17
N PRO A 443 -14.45 1.44 7.94
CA PRO A 443 -14.69 2.84 7.62
C PRO A 443 -16.07 3.28 8.13
N ILE A 444 -16.10 4.37 8.89
CA ILE A 444 -17.32 5.06 9.31
C ILE A 444 -17.48 6.29 8.42
N GLY A 445 -18.17 6.09 7.28
CA GLY A 445 -18.24 7.13 6.26
C GLY A 445 -16.89 7.42 5.58
N PRO A 446 -16.74 8.56 4.90
CA PRO A 446 -15.59 8.81 4.02
C PRO A 446 -14.31 9.26 4.74
N ARG A 447 -14.40 9.66 6.00
CA ARG A 447 -13.28 10.32 6.71
C ARG A 447 -12.81 9.60 7.96
N LEU A 448 -13.65 8.77 8.56
CA LEU A 448 -13.34 8.11 9.82
C LEU A 448 -13.10 6.61 9.61
N LEU A 449 -12.01 6.08 10.16
CA LEU A 449 -11.65 4.67 10.15
C LEU A 449 -11.41 4.20 11.58
N ILE A 450 -11.98 3.07 11.95
CA ILE A 450 -11.67 2.37 13.21
C ILE A 450 -10.89 1.10 12.88
N ASN A 451 -9.82 0.86 13.64
CA ASN A 451 -8.91 -0.26 13.39
C ASN A 451 -8.47 -0.91 14.72
N PRO A 452 -9.24 -1.88 15.27
CA PRO A 452 -8.78 -2.74 16.36
C PRO A 452 -7.63 -3.64 15.90
N GLN A 453 -6.61 -3.80 16.77
CA GLN A 453 -5.39 -4.54 16.49
C GLN A 453 -4.92 -5.37 17.66
N LEU A 454 -4.40 -6.55 17.37
CA LEU A 454 -3.61 -7.40 18.27
C LEU A 454 -2.20 -7.51 17.68
N LEU A 455 -1.19 -7.14 18.45
CA LEU A 455 0.22 -7.33 18.12
C LEU A 455 0.86 -8.26 19.13
N HIS A 456 1.61 -9.25 18.66
CA HIS A 456 2.38 -10.13 19.51
C HIS A 456 3.80 -10.24 18.99
N THR A 457 4.77 -9.95 19.86
CA THR A 457 6.21 -10.04 19.56
C THR A 457 6.83 -11.09 20.50
N ARG A 458 7.60 -12.01 19.91
CA ARG A 458 8.48 -12.93 20.63
C ARG A 458 9.91 -12.75 20.09
N ASN A 459 10.83 -12.27 20.94
CA ASN A 459 12.25 -12.26 20.66
C ASN A 459 12.94 -13.35 21.46
N HIS A 460 13.48 -14.35 20.78
CA HIS A 460 14.33 -15.37 21.39
C HIS A 460 15.78 -14.98 21.17
N ALA A 461 16.51 -14.75 22.27
CA ALA A 461 17.89 -14.26 22.21
C ALA A 461 18.84 -15.20 22.97
N THR A 462 20.09 -15.29 22.46
CA THR A 462 21.17 -16.01 23.18
C THR A 462 21.56 -15.31 24.48
N LEU A 463 21.40 -13.96 24.51
CA LEU A 463 21.62 -13.17 25.72
C LEU A 463 20.31 -12.99 26.48
N ALA A 464 20.29 -13.41 27.75
CA ALA A 464 19.10 -13.40 28.58
C ALA A 464 18.41 -12.01 28.68
N PRO A 465 19.09 -10.85 28.76
CA PRO A 465 18.47 -9.54 28.77
C PRO A 465 17.61 -9.22 27.55
N ASN A 466 17.91 -9.85 26.41
CA ASN A 466 17.26 -9.59 25.14
C ASN A 466 16.15 -10.60 24.79
N ASP A 467 15.96 -11.63 25.64
CA ASP A 467 14.88 -12.63 25.48
C ASP A 467 13.58 -12.09 26.08
N PHE A 468 12.62 -11.70 25.25
CA PHE A 468 11.37 -11.11 25.69
C PHE A 468 10.16 -11.54 24.86
N ARG A 469 8.98 -11.31 25.45
CA ARG A 469 7.69 -11.35 24.77
C ARG A 469 6.90 -10.09 25.07
N ARG A 470 6.06 -9.68 24.16
CA ARG A 470 5.22 -8.49 24.27
C ARG A 470 3.92 -8.71 23.53
N THR A 471 2.80 -8.37 24.15
CA THR A 471 1.48 -8.39 23.53
C THR A 471 0.84 -7.03 23.71
N GLN A 472 0.29 -6.49 22.62
CA GLN A 472 -0.43 -5.22 22.61
C GLN A 472 -1.83 -5.45 22.06
N LEU A 473 -2.84 -4.96 22.78
CA LEU A 473 -4.21 -4.82 22.32
C LEU A 473 -4.49 -3.34 22.19
N LEU A 474 -4.94 -2.89 21.03
CA LEU A 474 -5.19 -1.49 20.80
C LEU A 474 -6.34 -1.25 19.81
N VAL A 475 -6.91 -0.06 19.89
CA VAL A 475 -7.86 0.46 18.91
C VAL A 475 -7.30 1.77 18.40
N ASP A 476 -7.15 1.87 17.10
CA ASP A 476 -6.75 3.09 16.40
C ASP A 476 -7.95 3.70 15.68
N VAL A 477 -8.15 4.99 15.88
CA VAL A 477 -9.18 5.79 15.22
C VAL A 477 -8.50 6.83 14.36
N GLN A 478 -8.74 6.80 13.05
CA GLN A 478 -8.13 7.71 12.09
C GLN A 478 -9.18 8.64 11.51
N TYR A 479 -8.84 9.92 11.41
CA TYR A 479 -9.64 10.92 10.72
C TYR A 479 -8.82 11.54 9.58
N ARG A 480 -9.42 11.61 8.37
CA ARG A 480 -8.79 12.13 7.16
C ARG A 480 -9.55 13.37 6.66
N TRP A 481 -8.79 14.46 6.37
CA TRP A 481 -9.32 15.70 5.79
C TRP A 481 -9.16 15.77 4.29
#